data_1ea7963a1bc0376840bcd44cb910b2bd
#
_entry.id   1ea7963a1bc0376840bcd44cb910b2bd
#
_cell.length_a   1.000
_cell.length_b   1.000
_cell.length_c   1.000
_cell.angle_alpha   90.00
_cell.angle_beta   90.00
_cell.angle_gamma   90.00
#
_symmetry.space_group_name_H-M   'P 1'
#
loop_
_entity.id
_entity.type
_entity.pdbx_description
1 polymer ?
#
loop_
_entity_poly.entity_id
_entity_poly.type
_entity_poly.pdbx_seq_one_letter_code
_entity_poly.pdbx_strand_id
1 'polypeptide(L)'
;MTHWEFKGRELVNCTCEYGCNCQFNALPDKGHCHPVAGIHIDEGHHGDTRLDGLKIAAIFKWPGAIHEGNGEAIAFVDERADDAQREALLKIMTGQDTDPFATMFAVYASTVTNMHAPVFTDIDFEVDVEGRRGRLSIADYVEMTGEPIRNKVSGEESRAQIVLPAGFEYAVADIGSASSRSTGPVEVEFRDSYGQFANLHLNSHGVVRS
;
A
#
# COMPACT_ATOMS: atom_id res chain seq x y z
N MET A 1 16.64 4.33 17.25
CA MET A 1 15.35 4.10 16.58
C MET A 1 14.35 5.07 17.18
N THR A 2 13.80 5.95 16.37
CA THR A 2 12.73 6.88 16.77
C THR A 2 11.41 6.14 16.69
N HIS A 3 10.61 6.17 17.75
CA HIS A 3 9.29 5.54 17.74
C HIS A 3 8.35 6.29 16.79
N TRP A 4 7.60 5.54 15.99
CA TRP A 4 6.53 6.06 15.16
C TRP A 4 5.29 5.17 15.28
N GLU A 5 4.13 5.77 15.11
CA GLU A 5 2.85 5.08 15.07
C GLU A 5 1.87 5.86 14.20
N PHE A 6 1.03 5.18 13.44
CA PHE A 6 -0.09 5.80 12.77
C PHE A 6 -1.30 4.86 12.65
N LYS A 7 -2.47 5.47 12.60
CA LYS A 7 -3.71 4.88 12.08
C LYS A 7 -4.03 5.51 10.75
N GLY A 8 -4.55 4.72 9.82
CA GLY A 8 -4.85 5.20 8.49
C GLY A 8 -5.72 4.23 7.71
N ARG A 9 -6.00 4.61 6.48
CA ARG A 9 -6.79 3.81 5.54
C ARG A 9 -6.00 3.59 4.28
N GLU A 10 -6.08 2.37 3.78
CA GLU A 10 -5.29 1.90 2.65
C GLU A 10 -6.17 1.40 1.52
N LEU A 11 -5.73 1.66 0.29
CA LEU A 11 -6.13 0.96 -0.93
C LEU A 11 -4.89 0.46 -1.65
N VAL A 12 -4.84 -0.85 -1.90
CA VAL A 12 -3.81 -1.48 -2.74
C VAL A 12 -4.48 -2.17 -3.91
N ASN A 13 -3.85 -2.08 -5.07
CA ASN A 13 -4.18 -2.89 -6.24
C ASN A 13 -2.93 -3.63 -6.72
N CYS A 14 -3.06 -4.91 -7.00
CA CYS A 14 -1.98 -5.77 -7.44
C CYS A 14 -2.39 -6.59 -8.67
N THR A 15 -1.40 -7.08 -9.42
CA THR A 15 -1.60 -7.90 -10.63
C THR A 15 -2.28 -9.24 -10.41
N CYS A 16 -2.31 -9.76 -9.18
CA CYS A 16 -2.91 -11.05 -8.85
C CYS A 16 -4.44 -11.04 -9.05
N GLU A 17 -5.03 -12.23 -9.24
CA GLU A 17 -6.47 -12.43 -9.11
C GLU A 17 -6.94 -12.14 -7.68
N TYR A 18 -8.27 -12.06 -7.48
CA TYR A 18 -8.86 -11.82 -6.17
C TYR A 18 -8.36 -12.83 -5.13
N GLY A 19 -7.96 -12.35 -3.97
CA GLY A 19 -7.43 -13.16 -2.90
C GLY A 19 -5.91 -13.24 -2.83
N CYS A 20 -5.20 -12.71 -3.82
CA CYS A 20 -3.74 -12.61 -3.88
C CYS A 20 -2.96 -13.74 -3.18
N ASN A 21 -2.42 -14.68 -3.94
CA ASN A 21 -1.72 -15.86 -3.41
C ASN A 21 -0.59 -15.52 -2.43
N CYS A 22 0.08 -14.36 -2.61
CA CYS A 22 1.18 -13.93 -1.73
C CYS A 22 0.72 -13.74 -0.28
N GLN A 23 -0.53 -13.38 -0.05
CA GLN A 23 -1.11 -13.26 1.30
C GLN A 23 -1.17 -14.62 2.03
N PHE A 24 -1.10 -15.72 1.30
CA PHE A 24 -1.13 -17.09 1.79
C PHE A 24 0.24 -17.80 1.65
N ASN A 25 1.34 -17.05 1.54
CA ASN A 25 2.70 -17.55 1.36
C ASN A 25 2.90 -18.40 0.09
N ALA A 26 2.08 -18.19 -0.93
CA ALA A 26 2.23 -18.83 -2.23
C ALA A 26 2.86 -17.85 -3.24
N LEU A 27 3.29 -18.36 -4.38
CA LEU A 27 3.86 -17.54 -5.44
C LEU A 27 2.75 -16.70 -6.13
N PRO A 28 3.08 -15.51 -6.66
CA PRO A 28 2.15 -14.70 -7.41
C PRO A 28 1.60 -15.47 -8.62
N ASP A 29 0.31 -15.40 -8.87
CA ASP A 29 -0.37 -16.18 -9.92
C ASP A 29 0.04 -15.79 -11.34
N LYS A 30 0.54 -14.59 -11.54
CA LYS A 30 1.08 -14.10 -12.82
C LYS A 30 2.61 -14.26 -12.92
N GLY A 31 3.25 -14.86 -11.93
CA GLY A 31 4.70 -15.04 -11.88
C GLY A 31 5.48 -13.77 -11.52
N HIS A 32 4.81 -12.67 -11.22
CA HIS A 32 5.41 -11.40 -10.81
C HIS A 32 4.47 -10.64 -9.86
N CYS A 33 5.00 -9.70 -9.09
CA CYS A 33 4.23 -8.89 -8.14
C CYS A 33 4.41 -7.39 -8.43
N HIS A 34 3.33 -6.72 -8.85
CA HIS A 34 3.33 -5.29 -9.17
C HIS A 34 2.19 -4.58 -8.42
N PRO A 35 2.37 -4.17 -7.17
CA PRO A 35 1.35 -3.41 -6.45
C PRO A 35 1.47 -1.91 -6.66
N VAL A 36 0.30 -1.26 -6.64
CA VAL A 36 0.11 0.18 -6.43
C VAL A 36 -0.60 0.34 -5.10
N ALA A 37 -0.07 1.18 -4.22
CA ALA A 37 -0.60 1.41 -2.89
C ALA A 37 -0.81 2.90 -2.61
N GLY A 38 -1.92 3.25 -1.97
CA GLY A 38 -2.19 4.56 -1.40
C GLY A 38 -2.62 4.44 0.04
N ILE A 39 -2.13 5.35 0.90
CA ILE A 39 -2.46 5.41 2.33
C ILE A 39 -2.79 6.85 2.71
N HIS A 40 -3.89 7.04 3.40
CA HIS A 40 -4.22 8.26 4.12
C HIS A 40 -3.97 8.04 5.62
N ILE A 41 -3.10 8.84 6.21
CA ILE A 41 -2.81 8.82 7.64
C ILE A 41 -3.88 9.64 8.33
N ASP A 42 -4.77 9.02 9.07
CA ASP A 42 -5.82 9.72 9.81
C ASP A 42 -5.24 10.41 11.06
N GLU A 43 -4.39 9.71 11.80
CA GLU A 43 -3.61 10.21 12.92
C GLU A 43 -2.25 9.49 12.99
N GLY A 44 -1.19 10.21 13.30
CA GLY A 44 0.12 9.57 13.42
C GLY A 44 1.25 10.52 13.81
N HIS A 45 2.38 9.92 14.16
CA HIS A 45 3.60 10.65 14.53
C HIS A 45 4.85 9.82 14.25
N HIS A 46 5.98 10.53 14.11
CA HIS A 46 7.34 9.97 14.16
C HIS A 46 8.16 10.83 15.13
N GLY A 47 8.45 10.27 16.31
CA GLY A 47 8.93 11.09 17.42
C GLY A 47 7.95 12.21 17.75
N ASP A 48 8.42 13.44 17.73
CA ASP A 48 7.58 14.63 17.98
C ASP A 48 6.93 15.19 16.70
N THR A 49 7.23 14.64 15.54
CA THR A 49 6.70 15.11 14.24
C THR A 49 5.33 14.49 13.99
N ARG A 50 4.28 15.31 13.93
CA ARG A 50 2.92 14.87 13.61
C ARG A 50 2.76 14.62 12.12
N LEU A 51 1.99 13.57 11.77
CA LEU A 51 1.77 13.13 10.40
C LEU A 51 0.28 13.12 10.02
N ASP A 52 -0.59 13.65 10.86
CA ASP A 52 -2.04 13.62 10.70
C ASP A 52 -2.49 14.25 9.37
N GLY A 53 -3.38 13.56 8.68
CA GLY A 53 -4.02 14.03 7.45
C GLY A 53 -3.10 14.01 6.23
N LEU A 54 -1.86 13.53 6.35
CA LEU A 54 -0.94 13.37 5.22
C LEU A 54 -1.22 12.08 4.46
N LYS A 55 -0.86 12.10 3.20
CA LYS A 55 -1.02 10.96 2.29
C LYS A 55 0.32 10.50 1.77
N ILE A 56 0.44 9.20 1.57
CA ILE A 56 1.59 8.58 0.90
C ILE A 56 1.09 7.58 -0.14
N ALA A 57 1.88 7.35 -1.16
CA ALA A 57 1.62 6.31 -2.15
C ALA A 57 2.92 5.70 -2.65
N ALA A 58 2.84 4.51 -3.23
CA ALA A 58 3.99 3.87 -3.85
C ALA A 58 3.56 2.95 -5.00
N ILE A 59 4.46 2.79 -5.96
CA ILE A 59 4.34 1.82 -7.03
C ILE A 59 5.57 0.92 -6.95
N PHE A 60 5.35 -0.39 -7.01
CA PHE A 60 6.42 -1.37 -6.98
C PHE A 60 6.33 -2.33 -8.17
N LYS A 61 7.48 -2.89 -8.56
CA LYS A 61 7.59 -3.99 -9.51
C LYS A 61 8.62 -4.99 -9.02
N TRP A 62 8.20 -6.21 -8.77
CA TRP A 62 9.09 -7.35 -8.58
C TRP A 62 8.94 -8.29 -9.77
N PRO A 63 10.05 -8.72 -10.40
CA PRO A 63 10.01 -9.64 -11.56
C PRO A 63 9.53 -11.04 -11.19
N GLY A 64 9.52 -11.38 -9.91
CA GLY A 64 9.07 -12.62 -9.32
C GLY A 64 8.25 -12.39 -8.07
N ALA A 65 8.35 -13.26 -7.10
CA ALA A 65 7.79 -13.07 -5.77
C ALA A 65 8.61 -12.01 -5.00
N ILE A 66 7.95 -11.28 -4.09
CA ILE A 66 8.59 -10.18 -3.34
C ILE A 66 9.88 -10.64 -2.64
N HIS A 67 9.87 -11.83 -2.02
CA HIS A 67 11.02 -12.38 -1.29
C HIS A 67 12.21 -12.75 -2.17
N GLU A 68 12.03 -12.85 -3.48
CA GLU A 68 13.12 -13.10 -4.43
C GLU A 68 13.93 -11.83 -4.74
N GLY A 69 13.45 -10.67 -4.29
CA GLY A 69 14.14 -9.39 -4.45
C GLY A 69 14.07 -8.82 -5.87
N ASN A 70 15.07 -8.02 -6.22
CA ASN A 70 15.17 -7.31 -7.49
C ASN A 70 13.98 -6.35 -7.75
N GLY A 71 13.39 -5.84 -6.67
CA GLY A 71 12.29 -4.90 -6.74
C GLY A 71 12.72 -3.52 -7.27
N GLU A 72 11.82 -2.88 -8.00
CA GLU A 72 11.89 -1.49 -8.41
C GLU A 72 10.72 -0.74 -7.77
N ALA A 73 10.96 0.49 -7.28
CA ALA A 73 9.92 1.26 -6.61
C ALA A 73 10.07 2.77 -6.79
N ILE A 74 8.93 3.45 -6.71
CA ILE A 74 8.83 4.91 -6.56
C ILE A 74 7.87 5.25 -5.44
N ALA A 75 8.27 6.20 -4.59
CA ALA A 75 7.47 6.69 -3.47
C ALA A 75 6.92 8.09 -3.78
N PHE A 76 5.70 8.34 -3.35
CA PHE A 76 5.03 9.64 -3.41
C PHE A 76 4.68 10.09 -2.00
N VAL A 77 4.95 11.35 -1.71
CA VAL A 77 4.65 11.98 -0.42
C VAL A 77 3.86 13.25 -0.68
N ASP A 78 2.82 13.45 0.10
CA ASP A 78 1.95 14.63 0.06
C ASP A 78 2.76 15.93 0.04
N GLU A 79 2.53 16.79 -0.93
CA GLU A 79 3.27 18.06 -1.07
C GLU A 79 3.04 19.01 0.11
N ARG A 80 1.94 18.85 0.85
CA ARG A 80 1.62 19.62 2.06
C ARG A 80 2.54 19.31 3.24
N ALA A 81 3.28 18.19 3.17
CA ALA A 81 4.25 17.82 4.19
C ALA A 81 5.40 18.83 4.23
N ASP A 82 5.74 19.32 5.42
CA ASP A 82 6.96 20.10 5.64
C ASP A 82 8.21 19.21 5.61
N ASP A 83 9.39 19.82 5.69
CA ASP A 83 10.65 19.08 5.57
C ASP A 83 10.83 18.01 6.64
N ALA A 84 10.39 18.26 7.88
CA ALA A 84 10.47 17.28 8.97
C ALA A 84 9.50 16.13 8.76
N GLN A 85 8.30 16.42 8.28
CA GLN A 85 7.28 15.42 7.92
C GLN A 85 7.72 14.57 6.71
N ARG A 86 8.31 15.17 5.69
CA ARG A 86 8.88 14.46 4.53
C ARG A 86 9.98 13.48 4.94
N GLU A 87 10.91 13.95 5.77
CA GLU A 87 11.97 13.08 6.31
C GLU A 87 11.38 11.92 7.12
N ALA A 88 10.42 12.19 8.01
CA ALA A 88 9.75 11.19 8.82
C ALA A 88 9.03 10.14 7.97
N LEU A 89 8.21 10.57 6.98
CA LEU A 89 7.49 9.69 6.08
C LEU A 89 8.44 8.81 5.25
N LEU A 90 9.52 9.39 4.70
CA LEU A 90 10.51 8.63 3.95
C LEU A 90 11.23 7.60 4.83
N LYS A 91 11.54 7.91 6.10
CA LYS A 91 12.09 6.93 7.04
C LYS A 91 11.13 5.76 7.25
N ILE A 92 9.85 6.04 7.49
CA ILE A 92 8.83 4.98 7.64
C ILE A 92 8.73 4.16 6.35
N MET A 93 8.54 4.79 5.19
CA MET A 93 8.36 4.11 3.91
C MET A 93 9.56 3.26 3.48
N THR A 94 10.76 3.60 3.93
CA THR A 94 11.99 2.85 3.66
C THR A 94 12.36 1.87 4.78
N GLY A 95 11.45 1.64 5.74
CA GLY A 95 11.63 0.67 6.83
C GLY A 95 12.64 1.09 7.89
N GLN A 96 13.10 2.36 7.88
CA GLN A 96 13.95 2.90 8.94
C GLN A 96 13.13 3.12 10.21
N ASP A 97 13.81 3.10 11.35
CA ASP A 97 13.16 3.23 12.66
C ASP A 97 12.05 2.17 12.92
N THR A 98 12.18 0.99 12.29
CA THR A 98 11.23 -0.13 12.38
C THR A 98 11.99 -1.40 12.75
N ASP A 99 11.42 -2.24 13.59
CA ASP A 99 11.98 -3.56 13.87
C ASP A 99 12.09 -4.38 12.58
N PRO A 100 13.12 -5.21 12.41
CA PRO A 100 13.31 -6.00 11.19
C PRO A 100 12.07 -6.83 10.84
N PHE A 101 11.58 -6.66 9.61
CA PHE A 101 10.42 -7.39 9.05
C PHE A 101 9.09 -7.18 9.80
N ALA A 102 9.00 -6.20 10.70
CA ALA A 102 7.80 -5.98 11.51
C ALA A 102 6.62 -5.38 10.73
N THR A 103 6.89 -4.63 9.66
CA THR A 103 5.88 -3.98 8.84
C THR A 103 6.12 -4.20 7.35
N MET A 104 5.07 -3.96 6.53
CA MET A 104 5.20 -3.96 5.06
C MET A 104 6.32 -3.04 4.56
N PHE A 105 6.52 -1.89 5.20
CA PHE A 105 7.56 -0.95 4.83
C PHE A 105 8.96 -1.57 4.97
N ALA A 106 9.24 -2.21 6.12
CA ALA A 106 10.52 -2.86 6.36
C ALA A 106 10.73 -4.09 5.45
N VAL A 107 9.67 -4.88 5.22
CA VAL A 107 9.72 -6.06 4.33
C VAL A 107 9.98 -5.62 2.89
N TYR A 108 9.17 -4.70 2.35
CA TYR A 108 9.28 -4.31 0.94
C TYR A 108 10.57 -3.56 0.65
N ALA A 109 10.97 -2.62 1.52
CA ALA A 109 12.23 -1.91 1.36
C ALA A 109 13.44 -2.86 1.32
N SER A 110 13.43 -3.96 2.08
CA SER A 110 14.51 -4.95 2.10
C SER A 110 14.69 -5.72 0.79
N THR A 111 13.68 -5.71 -0.09
CA THR A 111 13.64 -6.47 -1.35
C THR A 111 13.70 -5.57 -2.60
N VAL A 112 13.67 -4.26 -2.43
CA VAL A 112 13.81 -3.27 -3.51
C VAL A 112 15.30 -2.99 -3.73
N THR A 113 15.76 -3.17 -4.98
CA THR A 113 17.14 -2.90 -5.39
C THR A 113 17.28 -1.62 -6.21
N ASN A 114 16.19 -1.16 -6.83
CA ASN A 114 16.12 0.08 -7.59
C ASN A 114 15.04 1.01 -7.03
N MET A 115 15.45 1.94 -6.18
CA MET A 115 14.55 2.95 -5.62
C MET A 115 14.71 4.26 -6.39
N HIS A 116 13.65 4.70 -7.07
CA HIS A 116 13.62 6.00 -7.73
C HIS A 116 13.53 7.13 -6.70
N ALA A 117 13.97 8.34 -7.11
CA ALA A 117 13.83 9.51 -6.26
C ALA A 117 12.36 9.72 -5.86
N PRO A 118 12.08 10.02 -4.58
CA PRO A 118 10.72 10.26 -4.13
C PRO A 118 10.14 11.52 -4.78
N VAL A 119 8.84 11.51 -5.02
CA VAL A 119 8.11 12.63 -5.61
C VAL A 119 7.24 13.27 -4.53
N PHE A 120 7.38 14.58 -4.36
CA PHE A 120 6.54 15.39 -3.47
C PHE A 120 5.49 16.09 -4.33
N THR A 121 4.23 15.68 -4.19
CA THR A 121 3.17 16.12 -5.10
C THR A 121 1.81 16.05 -4.42
N ASP A 122 0.80 16.65 -5.04
CA ASP A 122 -0.59 16.45 -4.64
C ASP A 122 -0.99 15.00 -4.86
N ILE A 123 -1.61 14.40 -3.84
CA ILE A 123 -2.11 13.02 -3.87
C ILE A 123 -3.63 13.08 -3.65
N ASP A 124 -4.40 12.97 -4.74
CA ASP A 124 -5.84 12.83 -4.65
C ASP A 124 -6.18 11.38 -4.31
N PHE A 125 -6.43 11.13 -3.03
CA PHE A 125 -6.72 9.80 -2.50
C PHE A 125 -7.94 9.81 -1.62
N GLU A 126 -8.90 8.95 -1.96
CA GLU A 126 -10.11 8.71 -1.20
C GLU A 126 -10.35 7.21 -1.08
N VAL A 127 -10.73 6.74 0.10
CA VAL A 127 -11.05 5.33 0.33
C VAL A 127 -12.15 5.17 1.38
N ASP A 128 -13.15 4.39 1.01
CA ASP A 128 -14.18 3.83 1.89
C ASP A 128 -13.89 2.33 2.03
N VAL A 129 -13.26 1.96 3.14
CA VAL A 129 -12.83 0.59 3.41
C VAL A 129 -14.02 -0.35 3.50
N GLU A 130 -15.08 0.03 4.22
CA GLU A 130 -16.27 -0.81 4.39
C GLU A 130 -17.05 -0.98 3.07
N GLY A 131 -17.20 0.10 2.30
CA GLY A 131 -17.82 0.08 0.99
C GLY A 131 -16.94 -0.51 -0.10
N ARG A 132 -15.65 -0.74 0.18
CA ARG A 132 -14.65 -1.23 -0.81
C ARG A 132 -14.62 -0.37 -2.06
N ARG A 133 -14.65 0.94 -1.86
CA ARG A 133 -14.56 1.94 -2.92
C ARG A 133 -13.41 2.88 -2.64
N GLY A 134 -12.70 3.24 -3.68
CA GLY A 134 -11.65 4.21 -3.52
C GLY A 134 -11.03 4.59 -4.86
N ARG A 135 -10.23 5.65 -4.79
CA ARG A 135 -9.42 6.11 -5.92
C ARG A 135 -8.11 6.69 -5.42
N LEU A 136 -7.10 6.57 -6.23
CA LEU A 136 -5.84 7.29 -6.14
C LEU A 136 -5.56 7.94 -7.48
N SER A 137 -5.29 9.24 -7.49
CA SER A 137 -4.82 9.94 -8.67
C SER A 137 -3.62 10.81 -8.30
N ILE A 138 -2.54 10.62 -9.01
CA ILE A 138 -1.32 11.45 -8.94
C ILE A 138 -1.00 11.87 -10.36
N ALA A 139 -1.12 13.18 -10.64
CA ALA A 139 -0.94 13.72 -11.98
C ALA A 139 0.38 13.28 -12.60
N ASP A 140 0.34 12.86 -13.87
CA ASP A 140 1.48 12.38 -14.65
C ASP A 140 2.12 11.05 -14.17
N TYR A 141 1.56 10.40 -13.11
CA TYR A 141 2.14 9.18 -12.54
C TYR A 141 1.17 8.02 -12.46
N VAL A 142 0.04 8.15 -11.77
CA VAL A 142 -0.83 6.99 -11.50
C VAL A 142 -2.30 7.36 -11.37
N GLU A 143 -3.12 6.47 -11.92
CA GLU A 143 -4.56 6.38 -11.67
C GLU A 143 -4.88 4.99 -11.15
N MET A 144 -5.61 4.92 -10.05
CA MET A 144 -6.13 3.67 -9.48
C MET A 144 -7.57 3.87 -9.03
N THR A 145 -8.41 2.88 -9.33
CA THR A 145 -9.79 2.81 -8.85
C THR A 145 -10.06 1.47 -8.21
N GLY A 146 -10.87 1.47 -7.17
CA GLY A 146 -11.29 0.25 -6.48
C GLY A 146 -12.79 0.21 -6.26
N GLU A 147 -13.38 -0.97 -6.40
CA GLU A 147 -14.80 -1.22 -6.26
C GLU A 147 -15.08 -2.62 -5.66
N PRO A 148 -16.30 -2.88 -5.15
CA PRO A 148 -16.67 -4.21 -4.69
C PRO A 148 -16.61 -5.26 -5.79
N ILE A 149 -16.16 -6.48 -5.45
CA ILE A 149 -16.34 -7.65 -6.31
C ILE A 149 -17.84 -7.88 -6.50
N ARG A 150 -18.26 -8.16 -7.73
CA ARG A 150 -19.66 -8.49 -8.05
C ARG A 150 -19.83 -9.95 -8.43
N ASN A 151 -20.88 -10.58 -7.92
CA ASN A 151 -21.29 -11.89 -8.35
C ASN A 151 -21.67 -11.82 -9.86
N LYS A 152 -21.03 -12.65 -10.67
CA LYS A 152 -21.20 -12.63 -12.14
C LYS A 152 -22.61 -13.06 -12.60
N VAL A 153 -23.38 -13.70 -11.73
CA VAL A 153 -24.74 -14.19 -12.06
C VAL A 153 -25.81 -13.22 -11.57
N SER A 154 -25.75 -12.81 -10.28
CA SER A 154 -26.77 -11.93 -9.69
C SER A 154 -26.47 -10.43 -9.87
N GLY A 155 -25.19 -10.05 -10.12
CA GLY A 155 -24.75 -8.67 -10.12
C GLY A 155 -24.58 -8.05 -8.72
N GLU A 156 -24.96 -8.78 -7.68
CA GLU A 156 -24.87 -8.31 -6.29
C GLU A 156 -23.40 -8.19 -5.83
N GLU A 157 -23.16 -7.29 -4.89
CA GLU A 157 -21.84 -7.12 -4.28
C GLU A 157 -21.49 -8.35 -3.43
N SER A 158 -20.31 -8.90 -3.69
CA SER A 158 -19.74 -10.01 -2.90
C SER A 158 -18.75 -9.44 -1.90
N ARG A 159 -18.84 -9.80 -0.64
CA ARG A 159 -17.90 -9.39 0.40
C ARG A 159 -16.99 -10.55 0.78
N ALA A 160 -15.69 -10.32 0.71
CA ALA A 160 -14.67 -11.25 1.17
C ALA A 160 -13.66 -10.48 2.02
N GLN A 161 -13.07 -11.17 3.00
CA GLN A 161 -12.04 -10.61 3.86
C GLN A 161 -10.85 -11.57 3.95
N ILE A 162 -9.66 -11.01 4.08
CA ILE A 162 -8.46 -11.74 4.47
C ILE A 162 -8.11 -11.32 5.89
N VAL A 163 -7.93 -12.29 6.77
CA VAL A 163 -7.54 -12.08 8.17
C VAL A 163 -6.14 -12.66 8.37
N LEU A 164 -5.22 -11.83 8.80
CA LEU A 164 -3.82 -12.19 9.03
C LEU A 164 -3.45 -12.00 10.51
N PRO A 165 -3.68 -13.01 11.37
CA PRO A 165 -3.42 -12.87 12.81
C PRO A 165 -1.97 -12.52 13.17
N ALA A 166 -1.03 -12.85 12.30
CA ALA A 166 0.40 -12.55 12.45
C ALA A 166 0.96 -11.79 11.22
N GLY A 167 0.11 -11.15 10.42
CA GLY A 167 0.53 -10.39 9.24
C GLY A 167 1.33 -9.15 9.59
N PHE A 168 2.20 -8.71 8.69
CA PHE A 168 3.00 -7.50 8.82
C PHE A 168 2.41 -6.29 8.08
N GLU A 169 1.33 -6.48 7.35
CA GLU A 169 0.64 -5.45 6.57
C GLU A 169 -0.57 -4.89 7.32
N TYR A 170 -1.49 -5.78 7.66
CA TYR A 170 -2.76 -5.47 8.33
C TYR A 170 -3.21 -6.65 9.21
N ALA A 171 -4.22 -6.43 10.03
CA ALA A 171 -4.90 -7.51 10.76
C ALA A 171 -6.06 -8.09 9.93
N VAL A 172 -6.87 -7.21 9.31
CA VAL A 172 -8.01 -7.56 8.46
C VAL A 172 -8.03 -6.61 7.27
N ALA A 173 -8.25 -7.16 6.08
CA ALA A 173 -8.55 -6.38 4.87
C ALA A 173 -9.85 -6.85 4.23
N ASP A 174 -10.67 -5.91 3.79
CA ASP A 174 -11.80 -6.16 2.89
C ASP A 174 -11.29 -6.25 1.45
N ILE A 175 -11.75 -7.25 0.70
CA ILE A 175 -11.25 -7.53 -0.65
C ILE A 175 -12.26 -7.06 -1.69
N GLY A 176 -11.77 -6.32 -2.64
CA GLY A 176 -12.50 -5.79 -3.78
C GLY A 176 -11.81 -6.09 -5.11
N SER A 177 -12.29 -5.45 -6.13
CA SER A 177 -11.71 -5.39 -7.47
C SER A 177 -11.07 -4.02 -7.65
N ALA A 178 -9.88 -3.97 -8.21
CA ALA A 178 -9.25 -2.69 -8.50
C ALA A 178 -8.54 -2.71 -9.86
N SER A 179 -8.33 -1.51 -10.40
CA SER A 179 -7.64 -1.30 -11.68
C SER A 179 -6.66 -0.17 -11.52
N SER A 180 -5.45 -0.33 -12.06
CA SER A 180 -4.40 0.69 -12.00
C SER A 180 -3.71 0.86 -13.33
N ARG A 181 -3.32 2.10 -13.60
CA ARG A 181 -2.41 2.45 -14.67
C ARG A 181 -1.42 3.49 -14.16
N SER A 182 -0.14 3.27 -14.41
CA SER A 182 0.89 4.26 -14.12
C SER A 182 1.72 4.59 -15.35
N THR A 183 2.36 5.74 -15.30
CA THR A 183 3.34 6.23 -16.25
C THR A 183 4.61 6.65 -15.50
N GLY A 184 5.66 7.05 -16.21
CA GLY A 184 6.92 7.46 -15.60
C GLY A 184 7.89 6.29 -15.39
N PRO A 185 8.73 6.33 -14.36
CA PRO A 185 9.82 5.35 -14.23
C PRO A 185 9.35 3.93 -13.89
N VAL A 186 8.21 3.78 -13.20
CA VAL A 186 7.65 2.47 -12.84
C VAL A 186 6.27 2.34 -13.48
N GLU A 187 6.22 1.72 -14.66
CA GLU A 187 4.99 1.56 -15.42
C GLU A 187 4.30 0.23 -15.09
N VAL A 188 3.02 0.31 -14.77
CA VAL A 188 2.11 -0.83 -14.59
C VAL A 188 0.77 -0.54 -15.24
N GLU A 189 0.10 -1.59 -15.74
CA GLU A 189 -1.29 -1.53 -16.15
C GLU A 189 -1.95 -2.89 -15.88
N PHE A 190 -3.00 -2.89 -15.08
CA PHE A 190 -3.83 -4.06 -14.82
C PHE A 190 -5.25 -3.63 -14.47
N ARG A 191 -6.22 -4.51 -14.74
CA ARG A 191 -7.65 -4.23 -14.61
C ARG A 191 -8.35 -5.37 -13.90
N ASP A 192 -9.37 -5.00 -13.13
CA ASP A 192 -10.28 -5.95 -12.46
C ASP A 192 -9.54 -7.05 -11.70
N SER A 193 -8.46 -6.65 -11.03
CA SER A 193 -7.55 -7.52 -10.28
C SER A 193 -7.69 -7.33 -8.77
N TYR A 194 -6.81 -7.90 -7.98
CA TYR A 194 -6.83 -7.83 -6.52
C TYR A 194 -6.87 -6.40 -6.02
N GLY A 195 -7.95 -6.04 -5.32
CA GLY A 195 -8.10 -4.79 -4.58
C GLY A 195 -8.19 -5.06 -3.08
N GLN A 196 -7.31 -4.42 -2.30
CA GLN A 196 -7.23 -4.54 -0.84
C GLN A 196 -7.62 -3.21 -0.22
N PHE A 197 -8.55 -3.26 0.73
CA PHE A 197 -9.02 -2.12 1.50
C PHE A 197 -8.80 -2.43 2.98
N ALA A 198 -7.98 -1.67 3.67
CA ALA A 198 -7.66 -1.94 5.06
C ALA A 198 -7.68 -0.69 5.93
N ASN A 199 -8.18 -0.84 7.15
CA ASN A 199 -7.87 0.09 8.23
C ASN A 199 -6.55 -0.35 8.85
N LEU A 200 -5.56 0.52 8.81
CA LEU A 200 -4.23 0.27 9.32
C LEU A 200 -4.06 0.84 10.72
N HIS A 201 -3.34 0.09 11.56
CA HIS A 201 -2.76 0.58 12.79
C HIS A 201 -1.36 -0.02 12.90
N LEU A 202 -0.35 0.77 12.57
CA LEU A 202 1.04 0.35 12.49
C LEU A 202 1.91 1.19 13.40
N ASN A 203 2.97 0.58 13.93
CA ASN A 203 4.01 1.28 14.65
C ASN A 203 5.40 0.68 14.37
N SER A 204 6.44 1.22 15.01
CA SER A 204 7.83 0.76 14.91
C SER A 204 8.03 -0.75 15.15
N HIS A 205 7.08 -1.42 15.79
CA HIS A 205 7.16 -2.83 16.19
C HIS A 205 6.22 -3.74 15.39
N GLY A 206 5.41 -3.19 14.49
CA GLY A 206 4.53 -3.97 13.63
C GLY A 206 3.08 -3.51 13.59
N VAL A 207 2.20 -4.44 13.22
CA VAL A 207 0.75 -4.23 13.21
C VAL A 207 0.22 -4.24 14.65
N VAL A 208 -0.37 -3.13 15.07
CA VAL A 208 -1.04 -3.03 16.38
C VAL A 208 -2.40 -3.72 16.28
N ARG A 209 -2.59 -4.70 17.15
CA ARG A 209 -3.83 -5.48 17.21
C ARG A 209 -4.58 -5.16 18.48
N SER A 210 -5.84 -4.81 18.36
CA SER A 210 -6.75 -4.58 19.49
C SER A 210 -7.34 -5.88 20.00
#